data_41faf109558d0a7264e8a2487a1f2d58
#
_entry.id   41faf109558d0a7264e8a2487a1f2d58
#
_cell.length_a   1.000
_cell.length_b   1.000
_cell.length_c   1.000
_cell.angle_alpha   90.00
_cell.angle_beta   90.00
_cell.angle_gamma   90.00
#
_symmetry.space_group_name_H-M   'P 1'
#
loop_
_entity.id
_entity.type
_entity.pdbx_description
1 polymer ?
#
loop_
_entity_poly.entity_id
_entity_poly.type
_entity_poly.pdbx_seq_one_letter_code
_entity_poly.pdbx_strand_id
1 'polypeptide(L)'
;VESQVNTIDAVIAENPDVLCVSASDMDSLQAQLEAAKENGIPVVAFDSGVTDSKMVRAFRGTDNTRVGEIAAYRLATAIGKMGKVAVFSAQEKTQSIQERVSGFTNYITNYPDIEVVEIVYQDQVEDMTAAMQEVLDKYPQLDGVFCDNADIADLYLDMKKDETKDSIVMVGVDATAKQQEAIRNGKEVGV
;
A
#
# COMPACT_ATOMS: atom_id res chain seq x y z
N VAL A 1 -11.10 7.44 -8.04
CA VAL A 1 -10.46 8.43 -8.92
C VAL A 1 -11.47 9.49 -9.35
N GLU A 2 -12.52 9.16 -10.11
CA GLU A 2 -13.51 10.13 -10.64
C GLU A 2 -14.15 10.99 -9.54
N SER A 3 -14.53 10.41 -8.42
CA SER A 3 -15.08 11.14 -7.27
C SER A 3 -14.11 12.20 -6.72
N GLN A 4 -12.82 11.90 -6.68
CA GLN A 4 -11.79 12.84 -6.22
C GLN A 4 -11.62 14.00 -7.21
N VAL A 5 -11.58 13.71 -8.51
CA VAL A 5 -11.53 14.72 -9.58
C VAL A 5 -12.69 15.71 -9.43
N ASN A 6 -13.93 15.19 -9.36
CA ASN A 6 -15.13 16.02 -9.22
C ASN A 6 -15.13 16.86 -7.93
N THR A 7 -14.62 16.30 -6.83
CA THR A 7 -14.50 17.02 -5.56
C THR A 7 -13.50 18.18 -5.67
N ILE A 8 -12.35 17.95 -6.30
CA ILE A 8 -11.32 18.98 -6.46
C ILE A 8 -11.81 20.09 -7.39
N ASP A 9 -12.51 19.76 -8.48
CA ASP A 9 -13.13 20.76 -9.37
C ASP A 9 -14.10 21.68 -8.60
N ALA A 10 -14.94 21.10 -7.75
CA ALA A 10 -15.86 21.87 -6.91
C ALA A 10 -15.12 22.77 -5.90
N VAL A 11 -14.05 22.28 -5.28
CA VAL A 11 -13.23 23.06 -4.34
C VAL A 11 -12.50 24.21 -5.05
N ILE A 12 -11.93 23.97 -6.24
CA ILE A 12 -11.28 25.02 -7.04
C ILE A 12 -12.28 26.14 -7.40
N ALA A 13 -13.53 25.79 -7.72
CA ALA A 13 -14.57 26.77 -8.03
C ALA A 13 -14.91 27.72 -6.85
N GLU A 14 -14.64 27.29 -5.61
CA GLU A 14 -14.79 28.12 -4.40
C GLU A 14 -13.61 29.09 -4.19
N ASN A 15 -12.56 29.00 -5.03
CA ASN A 15 -11.36 29.82 -4.98
C ASN A 15 -10.68 29.85 -3.58
N PRO A 16 -10.25 28.70 -3.03
CA PRO A 16 -9.61 28.63 -1.73
C PRO A 16 -8.21 29.28 -1.75
N ASP A 17 -7.73 29.70 -0.57
CA ASP A 17 -6.37 30.23 -0.40
C ASP A 17 -5.27 29.17 -0.63
N VAL A 18 -5.59 27.89 -0.43
CA VAL A 18 -4.70 26.75 -0.62
C VAL A 18 -5.52 25.47 -0.85
N LEU A 19 -5.03 24.60 -1.73
CA LEU A 19 -5.56 23.26 -1.93
C LEU A 19 -4.60 22.24 -1.34
N CYS A 20 -5.07 21.43 -0.37
CA CYS A 20 -4.33 20.29 0.15
C CYS A 20 -4.89 18.99 -0.45
N VAL A 21 -4.03 18.15 -1.02
CA VAL A 21 -4.46 16.95 -1.74
C VAL A 21 -3.59 15.75 -1.40
N SER A 22 -4.23 14.58 -1.23
CA SER A 22 -3.59 13.26 -1.28
C SER A 22 -4.14 12.54 -2.51
N ALA A 23 -3.30 12.26 -3.50
CA ALA A 23 -3.76 11.73 -4.79
C ALA A 23 -4.02 10.22 -4.69
N SER A 24 -5.24 9.79 -5.01
CA SER A 24 -5.60 8.36 -5.10
C SER A 24 -4.96 7.69 -6.32
N ASP A 25 -4.62 8.47 -7.33
CA ASP A 25 -3.92 8.07 -8.55
C ASP A 25 -3.01 9.25 -8.95
N MET A 26 -1.73 8.96 -9.16
CA MET A 26 -0.71 9.99 -9.39
C MET A 26 -0.95 10.83 -10.65
N ASP A 27 -1.60 10.26 -11.67
CA ASP A 27 -1.76 10.86 -12.99
C ASP A 27 -3.12 11.52 -13.18
N SER A 28 -4.12 11.13 -12.38
CA SER A 28 -5.52 11.48 -12.61
C SER A 28 -5.87 12.96 -12.33
N LEU A 29 -5.00 13.69 -11.62
CA LEU A 29 -5.28 15.05 -11.16
C LEU A 29 -4.62 16.15 -12.00
N GLN A 30 -3.98 15.81 -13.12
CA GLN A 30 -3.21 16.78 -13.92
C GLN A 30 -4.02 18.01 -14.31
N ALA A 31 -5.24 17.83 -14.82
CA ALA A 31 -6.11 18.93 -15.24
C ALA A 31 -6.51 19.83 -14.06
N GLN A 32 -6.80 19.25 -12.89
CA GLN A 32 -7.16 19.96 -11.67
C GLN A 32 -5.99 20.78 -11.12
N LEU A 33 -4.78 20.22 -11.17
CA LEU A 33 -3.57 20.92 -10.75
C LEU A 33 -3.27 22.11 -11.69
N GLU A 34 -3.46 21.94 -13.00
CA GLU A 34 -3.35 23.03 -13.97
C GLU A 34 -4.40 24.12 -13.71
N ALA A 35 -5.67 23.74 -13.49
CA ALA A 35 -6.73 24.68 -13.15
C ALA A 35 -6.46 25.43 -11.85
N ALA A 36 -5.97 24.76 -10.80
CA ALA A 36 -5.58 25.42 -9.56
C ALA A 36 -4.47 26.46 -9.80
N LYS A 37 -3.45 26.09 -10.58
CA LYS A 37 -2.35 26.99 -10.94
C LYS A 37 -2.82 28.22 -11.73
N GLU A 38 -3.70 28.03 -12.71
CA GLU A 38 -4.27 29.14 -13.51
C GLU A 38 -5.08 30.10 -12.65
N ASN A 39 -5.77 29.60 -11.63
CA ASN A 39 -6.50 30.41 -10.65
C ASN A 39 -5.60 30.98 -9.53
N GLY A 40 -4.29 30.71 -9.55
CA GLY A 40 -3.35 31.20 -8.55
C GLY A 40 -3.45 30.47 -7.20
N ILE A 41 -4.15 29.36 -7.14
CA ILE A 41 -4.34 28.55 -5.93
C ILE A 41 -3.10 27.67 -5.71
N PRO A 42 -2.32 27.87 -4.64
CA PRO A 42 -1.20 27.00 -4.32
C PRO A 42 -1.68 25.63 -3.89
N VAL A 43 -1.00 24.57 -4.39
CA VAL A 43 -1.30 23.19 -4.03
C VAL A 43 -0.23 22.62 -3.12
N VAL A 44 -0.62 21.93 -2.06
CA VAL A 44 0.24 21.12 -1.18
C VAL A 44 -0.23 19.68 -1.26
N ALA A 45 0.66 18.78 -1.64
CA ALA A 45 0.39 17.35 -1.57
C ALA A 45 0.84 16.77 -0.24
N PHE A 46 0.06 15.83 0.28
CA PHE A 46 0.38 15.09 1.51
C PHE A 46 0.07 13.61 1.34
N ASP A 47 0.69 12.75 2.16
CA ASP A 47 0.54 11.30 2.13
C ASP A 47 0.94 10.68 0.78
N SER A 48 0.12 10.84 -0.26
CA SER A 48 0.41 10.43 -1.64
C SER A 48 0.51 11.65 -2.56
N GLY A 49 1.56 11.69 -3.37
CA GLY A 49 1.87 12.78 -4.27
C GLY A 49 1.28 12.60 -5.67
N VAL A 50 1.76 13.42 -6.59
CA VAL A 50 1.39 13.45 -8.00
C VAL A 50 2.64 13.26 -8.85
N THR A 51 2.48 12.76 -10.08
CA THR A 51 3.60 12.50 -11.01
C THR A 51 4.42 13.74 -11.30
N ASP A 52 3.80 14.88 -11.59
CA ASP A 52 4.53 16.14 -11.78
C ASP A 52 4.65 16.93 -10.47
N SER A 53 5.73 16.69 -9.74
CA SER A 53 6.03 17.39 -8.48
C SER A 53 6.16 18.91 -8.61
N LYS A 54 6.34 19.46 -9.84
CA LYS A 54 6.41 20.90 -10.07
C LYS A 54 5.02 21.58 -9.99
N MET A 55 3.96 20.79 -10.02
CA MET A 55 2.58 21.28 -9.89
C MET A 55 2.21 21.52 -8.42
N VAL A 56 3.00 21.06 -7.47
CA VAL A 56 2.77 21.26 -6.03
C VAL A 56 3.87 22.10 -5.40
N ARG A 57 3.50 22.94 -4.44
CA ARG A 57 4.43 23.78 -3.67
C ARG A 57 5.25 23.01 -2.67
N ALA A 58 4.68 21.96 -2.10
CA ALA A 58 5.33 21.09 -1.14
C ALA A 58 4.64 19.73 -1.13
N PHE A 59 5.41 18.73 -0.74
CA PHE A 59 4.92 17.39 -0.41
C PHE A 59 5.32 17.06 1.04
N ARG A 60 4.42 16.41 1.76
CA ARG A 60 4.68 15.85 3.09
C ARG A 60 4.06 14.47 3.20
N GLY A 61 4.89 13.46 3.37
CA GLY A 61 4.47 12.07 3.48
C GLY A 61 5.49 11.23 4.23
N THR A 62 5.16 9.97 4.38
CA THR A 62 6.05 8.93 4.88
C THR A 62 7.09 8.57 3.80
N ASP A 63 8.28 8.16 4.20
CA ASP A 63 9.23 7.48 3.30
C ASP A 63 8.73 6.05 3.04
N ASN A 64 7.85 5.93 2.07
CA ASN A 64 7.16 4.66 1.76
C ASN A 64 8.10 3.61 1.17
N THR A 65 9.15 4.02 0.47
CA THR A 65 10.21 3.10 0.03
C THR A 65 10.87 2.45 1.25
N ARG A 66 11.19 3.26 2.26
CA ARG A 66 11.78 2.74 3.51
C ARG A 66 10.82 1.85 4.29
N VAL A 67 9.52 2.13 4.28
CA VAL A 67 8.50 1.24 4.87
C VAL A 67 8.54 -0.13 4.20
N GLY A 68 8.56 -0.18 2.86
CA GLY A 68 8.67 -1.43 2.11
C GLY A 68 9.95 -2.20 2.42
N GLU A 69 11.10 -1.51 2.50
CA GLU A 69 12.38 -2.13 2.89
C GLU A 69 12.32 -2.76 4.30
N ILE A 70 11.73 -2.05 5.27
CA ILE A 70 11.56 -2.55 6.64
C ILE A 70 10.64 -3.78 6.66
N ALA A 71 9.53 -3.75 5.90
CA ALA A 71 8.63 -4.88 5.78
C ALA A 71 9.35 -6.12 5.22
N ALA A 72 10.13 -5.94 4.14
CA ALA A 72 10.92 -7.02 3.54
C ALA A 72 11.95 -7.60 4.53
N TYR A 73 12.68 -6.73 5.25
CA TYR A 73 13.64 -7.16 6.26
C TYR A 73 12.98 -7.98 7.38
N ARG A 74 11.83 -7.50 7.89
CA ARG A 74 11.10 -8.17 8.97
C ARG A 74 10.52 -9.51 8.52
N LEU A 75 9.88 -9.54 7.33
CA LEU A 75 9.35 -10.78 6.76
C LEU A 75 10.47 -11.80 6.53
N ALA A 76 11.53 -11.40 5.84
CA ALA A 76 12.68 -12.28 5.59
C ALA A 76 13.28 -12.85 6.89
N THR A 77 13.39 -12.01 7.91
CA THR A 77 13.93 -12.46 9.21
C THR A 77 13.00 -13.46 9.88
N ALA A 78 11.70 -13.22 9.86
CA ALA A 78 10.70 -14.07 10.51
C ALA A 78 10.56 -15.45 9.84
N ILE A 79 10.70 -15.52 8.49
CA ILE A 79 10.66 -16.80 7.75
C ILE A 79 12.04 -17.49 7.63
N GLY A 80 13.07 -16.99 8.33
CA GLY A 80 14.40 -17.61 8.31
C GLY A 80 15.20 -17.37 7.03
N LYS A 81 14.89 -16.30 6.28
CA LYS A 81 15.57 -15.84 5.06
C LYS A 81 15.49 -16.78 3.87
N MET A 82 14.52 -17.67 3.82
CA MET A 82 14.23 -18.57 2.71
C MET A 82 12.74 -18.85 2.62
N GLY A 83 12.24 -19.13 1.42
CA GLY A 83 10.85 -19.54 1.19
C GLY A 83 10.13 -18.70 0.14
N LYS A 84 8.81 -18.83 0.11
CA LYS A 84 7.94 -18.14 -0.85
C LYS A 84 7.09 -17.10 -0.16
N VAL A 85 7.00 -15.92 -0.77
CA VAL A 85 6.20 -14.82 -0.23
C VAL A 85 5.30 -14.22 -1.30
N ALA A 86 4.12 -13.72 -0.89
CA ALA A 86 3.22 -12.96 -1.74
C ALA A 86 3.06 -11.54 -1.21
N VAL A 87 2.68 -10.62 -2.10
CA VAL A 87 2.34 -9.24 -1.77
C VAL A 87 0.88 -9.02 -2.08
N PHE A 88 0.12 -8.56 -1.10
CA PHE A 88 -1.25 -8.10 -1.25
C PHE A 88 -1.29 -6.60 -1.08
N SER A 89 -1.80 -5.91 -2.07
CA SER A 89 -1.61 -4.48 -2.24
C SER A 89 -2.93 -3.77 -2.57
N ALA A 90 -3.00 -2.48 -2.22
CA ALA A 90 -4.15 -1.64 -2.52
C ALA A 90 -4.13 -1.18 -4.01
N GLN A 91 -4.27 0.12 -4.28
CA GLN A 91 -4.32 0.65 -5.65
C GLN A 91 -2.92 0.83 -6.23
N GLU A 92 -2.65 0.18 -7.37
CA GLU A 92 -1.34 0.22 -8.02
C GLU A 92 -0.84 1.63 -8.34
N LYS A 93 -1.75 2.53 -8.74
CA LYS A 93 -1.37 3.89 -9.17
C LYS A 93 -1.28 4.92 -8.05
N THR A 94 -1.39 4.52 -6.80
CA THR A 94 -1.17 5.38 -5.65
C THR A 94 0.32 5.43 -5.32
N GLN A 95 0.92 6.62 -5.24
CA GLN A 95 2.37 6.77 -5.01
C GLN A 95 2.87 6.02 -3.78
N SER A 96 2.21 6.19 -2.64
CA SER A 96 2.61 5.54 -1.38
C SER A 96 2.62 4.00 -1.50
N ILE A 97 1.66 3.44 -2.24
CA ILE A 97 1.55 2.02 -2.51
C ILE A 97 2.69 1.54 -3.42
N GLN A 98 2.92 2.23 -4.55
CA GLN A 98 4.04 1.88 -5.45
C GLN A 98 5.39 1.91 -4.75
N GLU A 99 5.62 2.92 -3.91
CA GLU A 99 6.87 3.05 -3.15
C GLU A 99 7.03 1.92 -2.12
N ARG A 100 5.94 1.52 -1.42
CA ARG A 100 5.97 0.37 -0.49
C ARG A 100 6.28 -0.94 -1.21
N VAL A 101 5.56 -1.24 -2.30
CA VAL A 101 5.76 -2.46 -3.08
C VAL A 101 7.16 -2.48 -3.71
N SER A 102 7.62 -1.37 -4.30
CA SER A 102 8.96 -1.31 -4.90
C SER A 102 10.06 -1.40 -3.84
N GLY A 103 9.91 -0.74 -2.70
CA GLY A 103 10.83 -0.86 -1.57
C GLY A 103 10.94 -2.29 -1.06
N PHE A 104 9.80 -2.97 -0.91
CA PHE A 104 9.76 -4.38 -0.53
C PHE A 104 10.44 -5.28 -1.57
N THR A 105 10.02 -5.21 -2.83
CA THR A 105 10.49 -6.09 -3.89
C THR A 105 11.98 -5.87 -4.20
N ASN A 106 12.47 -4.63 -4.14
CA ASN A 106 13.88 -4.35 -4.31
C ASN A 106 14.72 -4.86 -3.13
N TYR A 107 14.26 -4.64 -1.89
CA TYR A 107 15.02 -5.03 -0.71
C TYR A 107 15.06 -6.55 -0.51
N ILE A 108 13.98 -7.26 -0.85
CA ILE A 108 13.89 -8.73 -0.68
C ILE A 108 14.93 -9.46 -1.54
N THR A 109 15.44 -8.85 -2.63
CA THR A 109 16.51 -9.43 -3.46
C THR A 109 17.82 -9.65 -2.71
N ASN A 110 18.02 -9.02 -1.53
CA ASN A 110 19.16 -9.30 -0.65
C ASN A 110 19.09 -10.71 -0.03
N TYR A 111 17.96 -11.40 -0.19
CA TYR A 111 17.72 -12.75 0.29
C TYR A 111 17.45 -13.69 -0.88
N PRO A 112 18.49 -14.23 -1.53
CA PRO A 112 18.37 -14.97 -2.80
C PRO A 112 17.56 -16.26 -2.70
N ASP A 113 17.34 -16.76 -1.49
CA ASP A 113 16.53 -17.97 -1.23
C ASP A 113 15.05 -17.63 -0.94
N ILE A 114 14.65 -16.35 -1.07
CA ILE A 114 13.25 -15.90 -1.01
C ILE A 114 12.75 -15.59 -2.42
N GLU A 115 11.62 -16.21 -2.77
CA GLU A 115 10.91 -15.96 -4.03
C GLU A 115 9.62 -15.14 -3.77
N VAL A 116 9.46 -14.00 -4.44
CA VAL A 116 8.16 -13.30 -4.50
C VAL A 116 7.35 -13.97 -5.60
N VAL A 117 6.37 -14.79 -5.23
CA VAL A 117 5.61 -15.63 -6.18
C VAL A 117 4.43 -14.93 -6.81
N GLU A 118 3.85 -13.93 -6.15
CA GLU A 118 2.69 -13.19 -6.65
C GLU A 118 2.62 -11.79 -6.03
N ILE A 119 2.15 -10.82 -6.81
CA ILE A 119 1.76 -9.48 -6.33
C ILE A 119 0.35 -9.22 -6.83
N VAL A 120 -0.60 -9.03 -5.92
CA VAL A 120 -2.01 -8.80 -6.25
C VAL A 120 -2.42 -7.41 -5.83
N TYR A 121 -2.92 -6.61 -6.77
CA TYR A 121 -3.46 -5.28 -6.51
C TYR A 121 -4.99 -5.31 -6.46
N GLN A 122 -5.56 -4.68 -5.43
CA GLN A 122 -7.01 -4.66 -5.21
C GLN A 122 -7.80 -4.05 -6.36
N ASP A 123 -7.25 -3.04 -7.03
CA ASP A 123 -7.90 -2.38 -8.16
C ASP A 123 -7.82 -3.16 -9.49
N GLN A 124 -7.12 -4.30 -9.50
CA GLN A 124 -7.01 -5.21 -10.65
C GLN A 124 -7.87 -6.47 -10.52
N VAL A 125 -8.56 -6.65 -9.39
CA VAL A 125 -9.40 -7.82 -9.12
C VAL A 125 -10.81 -7.41 -8.70
N GLU A 126 -11.80 -8.25 -8.93
CA GLU A 126 -13.19 -7.97 -8.54
C GLU A 126 -13.41 -8.16 -7.03
N ASP A 127 -12.74 -9.16 -6.44
CA ASP A 127 -12.83 -9.50 -5.02
C ASP A 127 -11.43 -9.83 -4.49
N MET A 128 -10.89 -8.95 -3.66
CA MET A 128 -9.56 -9.10 -3.10
C MET A 128 -9.45 -10.31 -2.17
N THR A 129 -10.50 -10.63 -1.41
CA THR A 129 -10.50 -11.80 -0.51
C THR A 129 -10.44 -13.10 -1.32
N ALA A 130 -11.21 -13.19 -2.40
CA ALA A 130 -11.17 -14.33 -3.32
C ALA A 130 -9.78 -14.47 -3.98
N ALA A 131 -9.20 -13.36 -4.44
CA ALA A 131 -7.87 -13.36 -5.03
C ALA A 131 -6.77 -13.78 -4.04
N MET A 132 -6.85 -13.33 -2.78
CA MET A 132 -5.97 -13.79 -1.71
C MET A 132 -6.08 -15.32 -1.52
N GLN A 133 -7.32 -15.84 -1.48
CA GLN A 133 -7.55 -17.29 -1.34
C GLN A 133 -6.97 -18.08 -2.52
N GLU A 134 -7.15 -17.59 -3.75
CA GLU A 134 -6.56 -18.21 -4.95
C GLU A 134 -5.03 -18.31 -4.86
N VAL A 135 -4.36 -17.28 -4.36
CA VAL A 135 -2.91 -17.30 -4.14
C VAL A 135 -2.53 -18.36 -3.11
N LEU A 136 -3.26 -18.45 -1.98
CA LEU A 136 -3.00 -19.45 -0.95
C LEU A 136 -3.21 -20.89 -1.47
N ASP A 137 -4.23 -21.11 -2.28
CA ASP A 137 -4.52 -22.41 -2.89
C ASP A 137 -3.46 -22.78 -3.94
N LYS A 138 -2.99 -21.81 -4.72
CA LYS A 138 -1.95 -21.99 -5.75
C LYS A 138 -0.58 -22.26 -5.15
N TYR A 139 -0.29 -21.68 -3.98
CA TYR A 139 0.99 -21.81 -3.29
C TYR A 139 0.83 -22.34 -1.86
N PRO A 140 0.48 -23.65 -1.68
CA PRO A 140 0.21 -24.21 -0.36
C PRO A 140 1.43 -24.26 0.57
N GLN A 141 2.63 -23.99 0.03
CA GLN A 141 3.89 -23.84 0.78
C GLN A 141 4.31 -22.35 0.89
N LEU A 142 3.37 -21.42 0.92
CA LEU A 142 3.67 -20.01 1.13
C LEU A 142 4.18 -19.83 2.59
N ASP A 143 5.31 -19.13 2.74
CA ASP A 143 5.94 -18.88 4.04
C ASP A 143 5.56 -17.52 4.61
N GLY A 144 5.24 -16.55 3.75
CA GLY A 144 4.91 -15.22 4.20
C GLY A 144 4.09 -14.38 3.25
N VAL A 145 3.42 -13.36 3.80
CA VAL A 145 2.68 -12.35 3.06
C VAL A 145 3.05 -10.95 3.53
N PHE A 146 3.08 -10.01 2.60
CA PHE A 146 3.16 -8.59 2.88
C PHE A 146 1.85 -7.91 2.48
N CYS A 147 1.18 -7.23 3.44
CA CYS A 147 -0.02 -6.43 3.24
C CYS A 147 0.36 -4.96 3.38
N ASP A 148 0.31 -4.20 2.31
CA ASP A 148 0.95 -2.88 2.22
C ASP A 148 0.16 -1.71 2.83
N ASN A 149 -1.06 -1.94 3.32
CA ASN A 149 -1.86 -0.95 4.04
C ASN A 149 -2.85 -1.59 5.02
N ALA A 150 -3.54 -0.74 5.79
CA ALA A 150 -4.51 -1.14 6.81
C ALA A 150 -5.64 -2.02 6.28
N ASP A 151 -6.27 -1.61 5.16
CA ASP A 151 -7.46 -2.29 4.63
C ASP A 151 -7.11 -3.70 4.14
N ILE A 152 -6.00 -3.85 3.42
CA ILE A 152 -5.50 -5.13 2.93
C ILE A 152 -5.09 -6.04 4.09
N ALA A 153 -4.40 -5.48 5.09
CA ALA A 153 -4.03 -6.22 6.30
C ALA A 153 -5.24 -6.74 7.06
N ASP A 154 -6.25 -5.89 7.25
CA ASP A 154 -7.48 -6.25 7.96
C ASP A 154 -8.30 -7.30 7.19
N LEU A 155 -8.35 -7.23 5.85
CA LEU A 155 -8.98 -8.27 5.00
C LEU A 155 -8.28 -9.62 5.17
N TYR A 156 -6.94 -9.64 5.11
CA TYR A 156 -6.17 -10.87 5.29
C TYR A 156 -6.39 -11.48 6.69
N LEU A 157 -6.35 -10.66 7.74
CA LEU A 157 -6.57 -11.10 9.11
C LEU A 157 -8.00 -11.65 9.33
N ASP A 158 -9.02 -11.03 8.68
CA ASP A 158 -10.39 -11.54 8.75
C ASP A 158 -10.54 -12.91 8.06
N MET A 159 -9.90 -13.10 6.92
CA MET A 159 -9.90 -14.37 6.21
C MET A 159 -9.24 -15.48 7.05
N LYS A 160 -8.19 -15.15 7.80
CA LYS A 160 -7.39 -16.11 8.59
C LYS A 160 -7.79 -16.21 10.06
N LYS A 161 -8.87 -15.53 10.50
CA LYS A 161 -9.26 -15.45 11.93
C LYS A 161 -9.54 -16.80 12.59
N ASP A 162 -10.14 -17.73 11.84
CA ASP A 162 -10.56 -19.04 12.34
C ASP A 162 -9.47 -20.11 12.22
N GLU A 163 -8.31 -19.78 11.61
CA GLU A 163 -7.20 -20.68 11.48
C GLU A 163 -6.35 -20.71 12.76
N THR A 164 -6.33 -21.85 13.44
CA THR A 164 -5.55 -22.05 14.68
C THR A 164 -4.09 -22.43 14.44
N LYS A 165 -3.74 -22.79 13.20
CA LYS A 165 -2.38 -23.20 12.78
C LYS A 165 -2.06 -22.53 11.44
N ASP A 166 -1.93 -21.22 11.46
CA ASP A 166 -1.38 -20.51 10.31
C ASP A 166 0.14 -20.45 10.46
N SER A 167 0.84 -21.11 9.53
CA SER A 167 2.30 -21.05 9.46
C SER A 167 2.80 -19.90 8.61
N ILE A 168 1.90 -19.19 7.93
CA ILE A 168 2.24 -18.08 7.05
C ILE A 168 2.47 -16.83 7.89
N VAL A 169 3.68 -16.29 7.81
CA VAL A 169 4.02 -15.04 8.50
C VAL A 169 3.46 -13.85 7.75
N MET A 170 2.65 -13.04 8.43
CA MET A 170 2.16 -11.78 7.88
C MET A 170 3.00 -10.60 8.37
N VAL A 171 3.31 -9.68 7.46
CA VAL A 171 3.78 -8.33 7.79
C VAL A 171 2.80 -7.32 7.19
N GLY A 172 2.31 -6.40 8.02
CA GLY A 172 1.37 -5.35 7.61
C GLY A 172 1.94 -3.95 7.79
N VAL A 173 1.34 -2.98 7.13
CA VAL A 173 1.58 -1.54 7.33
C VAL A 173 0.39 -0.94 8.05
N ASP A 174 0.62 0.14 8.79
CA ASP A 174 -0.32 0.81 9.68
C ASP A 174 -0.50 0.09 11.04
N ALA A 175 -1.51 0.46 11.81
CA ALA A 175 -1.70 -0.08 13.15
C ALA A 175 -3.17 -0.04 13.57
N THR A 176 -4.03 -0.72 12.80
CA THR A 176 -5.43 -0.89 13.19
C THR A 176 -5.54 -1.64 14.52
N ALA A 177 -6.67 -1.54 15.19
CA ALA A 177 -6.90 -2.30 16.42
C ALA A 177 -6.73 -3.83 16.17
N LYS A 178 -7.14 -4.30 15.00
CA LYS A 178 -7.02 -5.70 14.56
C LYS A 178 -5.56 -6.11 14.37
N GLN A 179 -4.76 -5.29 13.66
CA GLN A 179 -3.33 -5.53 13.49
C GLN A 179 -2.59 -5.53 14.84
N GLN A 180 -2.87 -4.56 15.73
CA GLN A 180 -2.29 -4.54 17.07
C GLN A 180 -2.61 -5.78 17.88
N GLU A 181 -3.84 -6.32 17.77
CA GLU A 181 -4.22 -7.58 18.39
C GLU A 181 -3.49 -8.77 17.74
N ALA A 182 -3.40 -8.79 16.41
CA ALA A 182 -2.69 -9.83 15.67
C ALA A 182 -1.21 -9.90 16.07
N ILE A 183 -0.54 -8.76 16.25
CA ILE A 183 0.85 -8.68 16.75
C ILE A 183 0.96 -9.27 18.16
N ARG A 184 0.06 -8.90 19.09
CA ARG A 184 0.07 -9.44 20.45
C ARG A 184 -0.13 -10.97 20.48
N ASN A 185 -0.89 -11.49 19.53
CA ASN A 185 -1.21 -12.91 19.40
C ASN A 185 -0.22 -13.68 18.50
N GLY A 186 0.83 -12.99 17.98
CA GLY A 186 1.85 -13.60 17.14
C GLY A 186 1.38 -13.98 15.73
N LYS A 187 0.25 -13.44 15.26
CA LYS A 187 -0.29 -13.63 13.90
C LYS A 187 0.28 -12.65 12.90
N GLU A 188 0.87 -11.56 13.36
CA GLU A 188 1.48 -10.51 12.55
C GLU A 188 2.83 -10.10 13.14
N VAL A 189 3.81 -9.89 12.27
CA VAL A 189 5.08 -9.25 12.61
C VAL A 189 4.96 -7.78 12.25
N GLY A 190 4.74 -6.93 13.24
CA GLY A 190 4.47 -5.51 13.02
C GLY A 190 5.59 -4.77 12.27
N VAL A 191 5.19 -3.74 11.55
CA VAL A 191 6.08 -2.76 10.89
C VAL A 191 6.31 -1.56 11.77
#